data_50e24a7730726b44a8b62acbd3aee88c
#
_entry.id   50e24a7730726b44a8b62acbd3aee88c
#
_cell.length_a   1.000
_cell.length_b   1.000
_cell.length_c   1.000
_cell.angle_alpha   90.00
_cell.angle_beta   90.00
_cell.angle_gamma   90.00
#
_symmetry.space_group_name_H-M   'P 1'
#
loop_
_entity.id
_entity.type
_entity.pdbx_description
1 polymer ?
#
loop_
_entity_poly.entity_id
_entity_poly.type
_entity_poly.pdbx_seq_one_letter_code
_entity_poly.pdbx_strand_id
1 'polypeptide(L)'
;RGSVVGIISVAGYVGLPGRTGYSASKFAVRGFLDTLRCENLKTGLHVLVAAPGFTSSNIRTAALKADGTIQGETPRNEANMMPASVAARKIVRATLRRKDSIILTLLEGKLSVLLNQLMPKIMSRLAYHYMAKEPDSPFN
;
A
#
# COMPACT_ATOMS: atom_id res chain seq x y z
N ARG A 1 -22.20 8.29 -14.46
CA ARG A 1 -21.79 8.15 -13.05
C ARG A 1 -20.99 6.87 -12.91
N GLY A 2 -19.74 6.94 -12.51
CA GLY A 2 -18.84 5.80 -12.37
C GLY A 2 -17.93 5.93 -11.16
N SER A 3 -17.11 4.90 -10.93
CA SER A 3 -16.08 4.93 -9.89
C SER A 3 -14.74 4.49 -10.48
N VAL A 4 -13.70 5.25 -10.21
CA VAL A 4 -12.31 4.85 -10.40
C VAL A 4 -11.74 4.44 -9.05
N VAL A 5 -11.22 3.23 -8.97
CA VAL A 5 -10.64 2.69 -7.74
C VAL A 5 -9.18 2.37 -7.97
N GLY A 6 -8.31 3.15 -7.35
CA GLY A 6 -6.87 2.89 -7.38
C GLY A 6 -6.43 2.07 -6.18
N ILE A 7 -5.93 0.88 -6.43
CA ILE A 7 -5.34 0.03 -5.38
C ILE A 7 -3.85 0.32 -5.32
N ILE A 8 -3.47 1.10 -4.33
CA ILE A 8 -2.06 1.45 -4.09
C ILE A 8 -1.43 0.54 -3.02
N SER A 9 -0.89 1.11 -1.98
CA SER A 9 -0.34 0.46 -0.78
C SER A 9 -0.16 1.51 0.31
N VAL A 10 0.06 1.10 1.55
CA VAL A 10 0.62 1.96 2.60
C VAL A 10 1.94 2.61 2.14
N ALA A 11 2.70 1.92 1.26
CA ALA A 11 3.89 2.46 0.61
C ALA A 11 3.63 3.69 -0.31
N GLY A 12 2.38 4.03 -0.59
CA GLY A 12 1.99 5.30 -1.24
C GLY A 12 1.77 6.45 -0.26
N TYR A 13 2.00 6.24 1.02
CA TYR A 13 1.92 7.23 2.09
C TYR A 13 3.21 7.30 2.92
N VAL A 14 3.92 6.18 3.03
CA VAL A 14 5.15 6.03 3.83
C VAL A 14 6.20 5.37 2.94
N GLY A 15 7.39 5.98 2.82
CA GLY A 15 8.51 5.39 2.11
C GLY A 15 9.00 4.13 2.82
N LEU A 16 9.19 3.05 2.08
CA LEU A 16 9.71 1.79 2.61
C LEU A 16 11.18 1.63 2.21
N PRO A 17 12.11 1.51 3.17
CA PRO A 17 13.51 1.20 2.90
C PRO A 17 13.67 -0.06 2.05
N GLY A 18 14.62 -0.06 1.11
CA GLY A 18 14.84 -1.16 0.18
C GLY A 18 13.78 -1.30 -0.94
N ARG A 19 12.77 -0.40 -0.98
CA ARG A 19 11.66 -0.45 -1.95
C ARG A 19 11.37 0.90 -2.59
N THR A 20 12.44 1.63 -2.93
CA THR A 20 12.36 3.00 -3.46
C THR A 20 11.48 3.10 -4.71
N GLY A 21 11.73 2.27 -5.73
CA GLY A 21 10.93 2.26 -6.96
C GLY A 21 9.47 1.89 -6.72
N TYR A 22 9.20 0.92 -5.86
CA TYR A 22 7.85 0.54 -5.46
C TYR A 22 7.12 1.70 -4.75
N SER A 23 7.74 2.30 -3.74
CA SER A 23 7.18 3.46 -3.05
C SER A 23 6.92 4.60 -4.01
N ALA A 24 7.90 4.98 -4.84
CA ALA A 24 7.75 6.03 -5.84
C ALA A 24 6.54 5.78 -6.76
N SER A 25 6.38 4.56 -7.28
CA SER A 25 5.23 4.19 -8.13
C SER A 25 3.89 4.35 -7.41
N LYS A 26 3.80 3.97 -6.13
CA LYS A 26 2.56 4.06 -5.35
C LYS A 26 2.22 5.50 -4.95
N PHE A 27 3.22 6.34 -4.66
CA PHE A 27 3.04 7.79 -4.48
C PHE A 27 2.57 8.47 -5.77
N ALA A 28 3.15 8.10 -6.92
CA ALA A 28 2.74 8.65 -8.22
C ALA A 28 1.27 8.34 -8.53
N VAL A 29 0.85 7.09 -8.38
CA VAL A 29 -0.57 6.69 -8.57
C VAL A 29 -1.49 7.43 -7.61
N ARG A 30 -1.08 7.61 -6.35
CA ARG A 30 -1.86 8.39 -5.38
C ARG A 30 -2.02 9.84 -5.84
N GLY A 31 -0.92 10.52 -6.21
CA GLY A 31 -0.97 11.90 -6.69
C GLY A 31 -1.89 12.06 -7.89
N PHE A 32 -1.79 11.14 -8.86
CA PHE A 32 -2.69 11.10 -10.01
C PHE A 32 -4.17 10.99 -9.60
N LEU A 33 -4.51 10.06 -8.69
CA LEU A 33 -5.90 9.86 -8.26
C LEU A 33 -6.45 11.03 -7.44
N ASP A 34 -5.63 11.65 -6.61
CA ASP A 34 -6.01 12.82 -5.83
C ASP A 34 -6.28 14.01 -6.76
N THR A 35 -5.45 14.21 -7.80
CA THR A 35 -5.67 15.24 -8.85
C THR A 35 -6.94 14.93 -9.64
N LEU A 36 -7.10 13.68 -10.12
CA LEU A 36 -8.29 13.24 -10.86
C LEU A 36 -9.58 13.52 -10.08
N ARG A 37 -9.58 13.30 -8.77
CA ARG A 37 -10.71 13.61 -7.90
C ARG A 37 -11.03 15.10 -7.90
N CYS A 38 -10.02 15.96 -7.73
CA CYS A 38 -10.19 17.42 -7.72
C CYS A 38 -10.76 17.93 -9.05
N GLU A 39 -10.23 17.45 -10.17
CA GLU A 39 -10.67 17.84 -11.52
C GLU A 39 -12.12 17.43 -11.80
N ASN A 40 -12.61 16.38 -11.12
CA ASN A 40 -13.92 15.80 -11.38
C ASN A 40 -14.98 16.07 -10.30
N LEU A 41 -14.78 17.06 -9.44
CA LEU A 41 -15.74 17.40 -8.36
C LEU A 41 -17.17 17.66 -8.85
N LYS A 42 -17.32 18.16 -10.08
CA LYS A 42 -18.63 18.52 -10.69
C LYS A 42 -19.17 17.45 -11.66
N THR A 43 -18.40 16.41 -11.98
CA THR A 43 -18.83 15.41 -13.00
C THR A 43 -19.62 14.23 -12.42
N GLY A 44 -19.61 14.06 -11.10
CA GLY A 44 -20.18 12.91 -10.42
C GLY A 44 -19.32 11.64 -10.51
N LEU A 45 -18.11 11.73 -11.07
CA LEU A 45 -17.09 10.66 -10.99
C LEU A 45 -16.66 10.48 -9.53
N HIS A 46 -16.66 9.24 -9.05
CA HIS A 46 -16.13 8.89 -7.75
C HIS A 46 -14.72 8.34 -7.89
N VAL A 47 -13.77 8.82 -7.09
CA VAL A 47 -12.38 8.34 -7.09
C VAL A 47 -12.02 7.86 -5.68
N LEU A 48 -11.73 6.55 -5.56
CA LEU A 48 -11.31 5.92 -4.32
C LEU A 48 -9.83 5.55 -4.39
N VAL A 49 -9.05 5.99 -3.39
CA VAL A 49 -7.69 5.51 -3.14
C VAL A 49 -7.75 4.43 -2.06
N ALA A 50 -7.43 3.19 -2.41
CA ALA A 50 -7.39 2.07 -1.48
C ALA A 50 -5.93 1.66 -1.20
N ALA A 51 -5.55 1.72 0.08
CA ALA A 51 -4.20 1.39 0.53
C ALA A 51 -4.21 0.16 1.45
N PRO A 52 -4.03 -1.05 0.90
CA PRO A 52 -3.78 -2.23 1.72
C PRO A 52 -2.40 -2.14 2.38
N GLY A 53 -2.31 -2.73 3.57
CA GLY A 53 -1.05 -3.12 4.19
C GLY A 53 -0.61 -4.51 3.72
N PHE A 54 0.07 -5.26 4.59
CA PHE A 54 0.47 -6.62 4.25
C PHE A 54 -0.76 -7.52 4.04
N THR A 55 -0.86 -8.04 2.83
CA THR A 55 -1.98 -8.87 2.37
C THR A 55 -1.44 -10.18 1.84
N SER A 56 -2.02 -11.29 2.26
CA SER A 56 -1.69 -12.62 1.76
C SER A 56 -2.22 -12.76 0.34
N SER A 57 -1.32 -13.08 -0.61
CA SER A 57 -1.64 -13.27 -2.03
C SER A 57 -0.47 -13.93 -2.74
N ASN A 58 -0.69 -14.42 -3.95
CA ASN A 58 0.35 -15.06 -4.77
C ASN A 58 1.42 -14.08 -5.30
N ILE A 59 1.35 -12.79 -4.98
CA ILE A 59 2.27 -11.79 -5.53
C ILE A 59 3.73 -12.08 -5.18
N ARG A 60 4.01 -12.65 -3.99
CA ARG A 60 5.38 -12.95 -3.56
C ARG A 60 5.95 -14.15 -4.28
N THR A 61 5.13 -15.19 -4.45
CA THR A 61 5.54 -16.40 -5.18
C THR A 61 5.69 -16.14 -6.67
N ALA A 62 4.91 -15.19 -7.23
CA ALA A 62 4.98 -14.78 -8.63
C ALA A 62 5.98 -13.64 -8.88
N ALA A 63 6.57 -13.04 -7.84
CA ALA A 63 7.56 -11.98 -7.98
C ALA A 63 8.82 -12.48 -8.70
N LEU A 64 9.53 -11.56 -9.35
CA LEU A 64 10.82 -11.86 -9.98
C LEU A 64 11.97 -11.52 -9.02
N LYS A 65 13.00 -12.36 -9.04
CA LYS A 65 14.29 -12.07 -8.40
C LYS A 65 15.08 -11.09 -9.25
N ALA A 66 16.23 -10.63 -8.74
CA ALA A 66 17.12 -9.70 -9.44
C ALA A 66 17.66 -10.25 -10.78
N ASP A 67 17.76 -11.57 -10.91
CA ASP A 67 18.17 -12.27 -12.12
C ASP A 67 17.02 -12.52 -13.13
N GLY A 68 15.79 -12.07 -12.81
CA GLY A 68 14.60 -12.23 -13.64
C GLY A 68 13.91 -13.58 -13.49
N THR A 69 14.37 -14.48 -12.64
CA THR A 69 13.69 -15.75 -12.36
C THR A 69 12.53 -15.56 -11.38
N ILE A 70 11.55 -16.47 -11.42
CA ILE A 70 10.42 -16.45 -10.51
C ILE A 70 10.91 -16.77 -9.07
N GLN A 71 10.46 -16.01 -8.09
CA GLN A 71 10.85 -16.21 -6.69
C GLN A 71 10.36 -17.56 -6.14
N GLY A 72 9.15 -18.01 -6.49
CA GLY A 72 8.62 -19.33 -6.20
C GLY A 72 8.18 -19.55 -4.74
N GLU A 73 8.70 -18.77 -3.81
CA GLU A 73 8.43 -18.89 -2.37
C GLU A 73 8.16 -17.54 -1.72
N THR A 74 7.57 -17.54 -0.53
CA THR A 74 7.39 -16.33 0.26
C THR A 74 8.41 -16.29 1.41
N PRO A 75 9.26 -15.25 1.50
CA PRO A 75 10.20 -15.12 2.60
C PRO A 75 9.54 -14.70 3.93
N ARG A 76 8.22 -14.42 3.90
CA ARG A 76 7.48 -13.96 5.07
C ARG A 76 6.47 -14.97 5.57
N ASN A 77 6.28 -15.00 6.89
CA ASN A 77 5.15 -15.70 7.48
C ASN A 77 3.84 -14.94 7.16
N GLU A 78 2.98 -15.55 6.35
CA GLU A 78 1.70 -14.96 5.92
C GLU A 78 0.54 -15.20 6.90
N ALA A 79 0.74 -15.98 7.97
CA ALA A 79 -0.33 -16.35 8.90
C ALA A 79 -1.05 -15.14 9.54
N ASN A 80 -0.32 -14.04 9.76
CA ASN A 80 -0.86 -12.81 10.35
C ASN A 80 -1.22 -11.73 9.33
N MET A 81 -1.16 -12.04 8.04
CA MET A 81 -1.51 -11.08 6.99
C MET A 81 -3.01 -11.06 6.73
N MET A 82 -3.51 -9.91 6.26
CA MET A 82 -4.91 -9.80 5.85
C MET A 82 -5.18 -10.70 4.63
N PRO A 83 -6.17 -11.60 4.66
CA PRO A 83 -6.56 -12.36 3.48
C PRO A 83 -7.01 -11.44 2.33
N ALA A 84 -6.64 -11.77 1.09
CA ALA A 84 -7.01 -10.99 -0.10
C ALA A 84 -8.53 -10.79 -0.23
N SER A 85 -9.33 -11.80 0.12
CA SER A 85 -10.80 -11.74 0.12
C SER A 85 -11.35 -10.72 1.12
N VAL A 86 -10.69 -10.54 2.28
CA VAL A 86 -11.07 -9.53 3.27
C VAL A 86 -10.72 -8.14 2.75
N ALA A 87 -9.55 -7.97 2.15
CA ALA A 87 -9.14 -6.71 1.52
C ALA A 87 -10.12 -6.32 0.43
N ALA A 88 -10.47 -7.24 -0.48
CA ALA A 88 -11.43 -7.02 -1.56
C ALA A 88 -12.81 -6.57 -1.02
N ARG A 89 -13.36 -7.27 -0.02
CA ARG A 89 -14.65 -6.87 0.60
C ARG A 89 -14.61 -5.47 1.21
N LYS A 90 -13.52 -5.09 1.85
CA LYS A 90 -13.35 -3.73 2.40
C LYS A 90 -13.32 -2.68 1.30
N ILE A 91 -12.61 -2.96 0.19
CA ILE A 91 -12.51 -2.04 -0.96
C ILE A 91 -13.87 -1.88 -1.63
N VAL A 92 -14.57 -2.98 -1.95
CA VAL A 92 -15.92 -2.95 -2.53
C VAL A 92 -16.88 -2.16 -1.64
N ARG A 93 -16.89 -2.42 -0.33
CA ARG A 93 -17.73 -1.67 0.61
C ARG A 93 -17.40 -0.17 0.64
N ALA A 94 -16.11 0.20 0.55
CA ALA A 94 -15.69 1.59 0.49
C ALA A 94 -16.15 2.27 -0.81
N THR A 95 -16.05 1.55 -1.94
CA THR A 95 -16.53 2.01 -3.25
C THR A 95 -18.05 2.28 -3.23
N LEU A 96 -18.84 1.31 -2.74
CA LEU A 96 -20.29 1.45 -2.64
C LEU A 96 -20.71 2.60 -1.71
N ARG A 97 -19.91 2.89 -0.68
CA ARG A 97 -20.12 4.02 0.23
C ARG A 97 -19.50 5.33 -0.27
N ARG A 98 -18.97 5.34 -1.49
CA ARG A 98 -18.32 6.50 -2.14
C ARG A 98 -17.29 7.18 -1.24
N LYS A 99 -16.43 6.39 -0.58
CA LYS A 99 -15.33 6.93 0.22
C LYS A 99 -14.19 7.39 -0.68
N ASP A 100 -13.55 8.51 -0.34
CA ASP A 100 -12.42 9.05 -1.11
C ASP A 100 -11.12 8.28 -0.88
N SER A 101 -10.94 7.75 0.32
CA SER A 101 -9.77 6.95 0.65
C SER A 101 -10.06 5.90 1.72
N ILE A 102 -9.30 4.80 1.71
CA ILE A 102 -9.33 3.78 2.74
C ILE A 102 -7.94 3.18 2.94
N ILE A 103 -7.47 3.18 4.19
CA ILE A 103 -6.30 2.42 4.62
C ILE A 103 -6.82 1.18 5.36
N LEU A 104 -6.45 -0.02 4.88
CA LEU A 104 -7.12 -1.25 5.26
C LEU A 104 -6.66 -1.82 6.61
N THR A 105 -5.44 -1.52 7.03
CA THR A 105 -4.83 -1.99 8.29
C THR A 105 -4.73 -0.88 9.31
N LEU A 106 -4.73 -1.21 10.61
CA LEU A 106 -4.69 -0.21 11.68
C LEU A 106 -3.25 0.19 12.03
N LEU A 107 -2.46 -0.73 12.55
CA LEU A 107 -1.11 -0.44 13.02
C LEU A 107 -0.15 -0.14 11.86
N GLU A 108 -0.02 -1.06 10.92
CA GLU A 108 0.87 -0.95 9.76
C GLU A 108 0.44 0.14 8.77
N GLY A 109 -0.85 0.49 8.78
CA GLY A 109 -1.44 1.44 7.85
C GLY A 109 -1.74 2.77 8.51
N LYS A 110 -2.90 2.90 9.16
CA LYS A 110 -3.38 4.21 9.64
C LYS A 110 -2.42 4.87 10.61
N LEU A 111 -1.90 4.11 11.59
CA LEU A 111 -0.98 4.65 12.59
C LEU A 111 0.35 5.06 11.96
N SER A 112 0.91 4.24 11.08
CA SER A 112 2.17 4.56 10.38
C SER A 112 2.02 5.78 9.48
N VAL A 113 0.89 5.92 8.78
CA VAL A 113 0.61 7.10 7.94
C VAL A 113 0.49 8.35 8.81
N LEU A 114 -0.26 8.29 9.91
CA LEU A 114 -0.41 9.42 10.83
C LEU A 114 0.94 9.81 11.44
N LEU A 115 1.71 8.82 11.90
CA LEU A 115 3.05 9.06 12.47
C LEU A 115 3.99 9.67 11.43
N ASN A 116 3.94 9.21 10.18
CA ASN A 116 4.74 9.78 9.11
C ASN A 116 4.40 11.25 8.81
N GLN A 117 3.13 11.62 8.93
CA GLN A 117 2.68 13.00 8.73
C GLN A 117 3.12 13.92 9.87
N LEU A 118 3.04 13.45 11.11
CA LEU A 118 3.32 14.28 12.30
C LEU A 118 4.81 14.23 12.70
N MET A 119 5.45 13.10 12.57
CA MET A 119 6.79 12.82 13.09
C MET A 119 7.62 11.99 12.08
N PRO A 120 7.93 12.52 10.88
CA PRO A 120 8.55 11.75 9.80
C PRO A 120 9.91 11.17 10.18
N LYS A 121 10.72 11.86 11.00
CA LYS A 121 12.01 11.36 11.48
C LYS A 121 11.86 10.09 12.33
N ILE A 122 10.84 10.03 13.17
CA ILE A 122 10.56 8.85 14.01
C ILE A 122 10.08 7.72 13.10
N MET A 123 9.14 8.01 12.20
CA MET A 123 8.63 7.01 11.26
C MET A 123 9.75 6.42 10.38
N SER A 124 10.67 7.23 9.89
CA SER A 124 11.81 6.76 9.10
C SER A 124 12.70 5.79 9.88
N ARG A 125 12.98 6.06 11.17
CA ARG A 125 13.75 5.15 12.02
C ARG A 125 13.02 3.83 12.28
N LEU A 126 11.73 3.90 12.56
CA LEU A 126 10.90 2.70 12.76
C LEU A 126 10.81 1.86 11.50
N ALA A 127 10.57 2.49 10.34
CA ALA A 127 10.53 1.82 9.05
C ALA A 127 11.86 1.14 8.74
N TYR A 128 12.99 1.82 8.98
CA TYR A 128 14.32 1.25 8.80
C TYR A 128 14.52 0.01 9.68
N HIS A 129 14.26 0.10 10.98
CA HIS A 129 14.45 -1.02 11.91
C HIS A 129 13.51 -2.20 11.61
N TYR A 130 12.29 -1.92 11.13
CA TYR A 130 11.36 -2.96 10.74
C TYR A 130 11.82 -3.67 9.47
N MET A 131 12.23 -2.92 8.45
CA MET A 131 12.67 -3.47 7.17
C MET A 131 14.04 -4.15 7.25
N ALA A 132 14.93 -3.69 8.14
CA ALA A 132 16.23 -4.34 8.38
C ALA A 132 16.10 -5.75 8.97
N LYS A 133 14.98 -6.06 9.64
CA LYS A 133 14.70 -7.40 10.17
C LYS A 133 14.12 -8.39 9.15
N GLU A 134 13.84 -7.93 7.93
CA GLU A 134 13.41 -8.84 6.87
C GLU A 134 14.54 -9.80 6.47
N PRO A 135 14.19 -11.07 6.19
CA PRO A 135 15.12 -11.94 5.46
C PRO A 135 15.50 -11.23 4.15
N ASP A 136 16.70 -11.33 3.70
CA ASP A 136 17.22 -10.68 2.48
C ASP A 136 17.21 -9.14 2.51
N SER A 137 17.22 -8.54 3.70
CA SER A 137 17.30 -7.08 3.83
C SER A 137 18.65 -6.57 3.29
N PRO A 138 18.69 -5.53 2.44
CA PRO A 138 19.94 -4.93 2.00
C PRO A 138 20.65 -4.13 3.10
N PHE A 139 20.11 -4.12 4.32
CA PHE A 139 20.62 -3.36 5.47
C PHE A 139 21.21 -4.26 6.57
N ASN A 140 21.34 -5.56 6.32
CA ASN A 140 22.00 -6.53 7.21
C ASN A 140 23.47 -6.63 6.87
#